data_149222bb1f6fb7cbf494ba44ccc7bbad
#
_entry.id   149222bb1f6fb7cbf494ba44ccc7bbad
#
_cell.length_a   1.000
_cell.length_b   1.000
_cell.length_c   1.000
_cell.angle_alpha   90.00
_cell.angle_beta   90.00
_cell.angle_gamma   90.00
#
_symmetry.space_group_name_H-M   'P 1'
#
loop_
_entity.id
_entity.type
_entity.pdbx_description
1 polymer ?
#
loop_
_entity_poly.entity_id
_entity_poly.type
_entity_poly.pdbx_seq_one_letter_code
_entity_poly.pdbx_strand_id
1 'polypeptide(L)'
;NFGIKYSWEENKIKILPQTYKETSFKVESDWSGASYWFSLLACADSGTFFLEGLKENSLQGDSKIVEIMSHLGIKSTFKNGGVLLQKQQVSGLESWDFTHCPDLAQTLAVTCAILGQNSIFTGLESLRIKETDRIHALQQELAKFNAELKEIKPDVFQVIPSVTMPKQVQIHTYEDHRMAMAFMPLATKTEVFFEDPAVVNKSYPSFWKHCNLAGISTEKIA
;
A
#
# COMPACT_ATOMS: atom_id res chain seq x y z
N ASN A 1 16.62 -1.98 -20.90
CA ASN A 1 15.93 -1.23 -21.96
C ASN A 1 16.90 -0.36 -22.78
N PHE A 2 17.80 0.38 -22.14
CA PHE A 2 18.72 1.33 -22.80
C PHE A 2 20.03 0.70 -23.30
N GLY A 3 20.12 -0.64 -23.36
CA GLY A 3 21.26 -1.39 -23.90
C GLY A 3 22.54 -1.34 -23.06
N ILE A 4 22.44 -0.95 -21.79
CA ILE A 4 23.55 -0.86 -20.86
C ILE A 4 23.94 -2.24 -20.35
N LYS A 5 25.25 -2.54 -20.40
CA LYS A 5 25.82 -3.73 -19.77
C LYS A 5 26.27 -3.41 -18.35
N TYR A 6 26.00 -4.32 -17.43
CA TYR A 6 26.40 -4.22 -16.04
C TYR A 6 26.75 -5.60 -15.48
N SER A 7 27.52 -5.64 -14.41
CA SER A 7 27.62 -6.81 -13.53
C SER A 7 27.00 -6.48 -12.19
N TRP A 8 26.35 -7.47 -11.59
CA TRP A 8 25.75 -7.36 -10.26
C TRP A 8 26.20 -8.57 -9.43
N GLU A 9 27.00 -8.30 -8.42
CA GLU A 9 27.55 -9.31 -7.52
C GLU A 9 27.23 -8.87 -6.08
N GLU A 10 26.40 -9.64 -5.41
CA GLU A 10 25.92 -9.32 -4.06
C GLU A 10 25.35 -7.88 -3.97
N ASN A 11 25.98 -7.01 -3.17
CA ASN A 11 25.59 -5.62 -2.98
C ASN A 11 26.33 -4.62 -3.88
N LYS A 12 27.05 -5.10 -4.93
CA LYS A 12 27.84 -4.27 -5.82
C LYS A 12 27.29 -4.32 -7.24
N ILE A 13 26.95 -3.15 -7.78
CA ILE A 13 26.60 -2.97 -9.19
C ILE A 13 27.75 -2.22 -9.85
N LYS A 14 28.37 -2.82 -10.88
CA LYS A 14 29.42 -2.18 -11.66
C LYS A 14 28.93 -1.88 -13.07
N ILE A 15 28.97 -0.60 -13.42
CA ILE A 15 28.64 -0.09 -14.74
C ILE A 15 29.87 0.63 -15.27
N LEU A 16 30.43 0.15 -16.39
CA LEU A 16 31.53 0.82 -17.05
C LEU A 16 31.00 1.97 -17.94
N PRO A 17 31.81 3.01 -18.21
CA PRO A 17 31.44 4.06 -19.16
C PRO A 17 31.05 3.45 -20.50
N GLN A 18 29.88 3.78 -21.00
CA GLN A 18 29.32 3.27 -22.25
C GLN A 18 28.17 4.18 -22.74
N THR A 19 27.84 4.05 -24.01
CA THR A 19 26.79 4.87 -24.65
C THR A 19 25.43 4.20 -24.47
N TYR A 20 24.43 4.99 -24.06
CA TYR A 20 23.03 4.57 -24.05
C TYR A 20 22.53 4.40 -25.48
N LYS A 21 21.72 3.37 -25.70
CA LYS A 21 20.98 3.20 -26.94
C LYS A 21 19.69 3.98 -26.90
N GLU A 22 19.41 4.69 -27.99
CA GLU A 22 18.11 5.32 -28.16
C GLU A 22 17.02 4.25 -28.13
N THR A 23 16.00 4.48 -27.36
CA THR A 23 14.86 3.57 -27.23
C THR A 23 13.60 4.34 -26.82
N SER A 24 12.46 3.87 -27.28
CA SER A 24 11.17 4.34 -26.82
C SER A 24 10.75 3.52 -25.60
N PHE A 25 10.44 4.20 -24.50
CA PHE A 25 10.03 3.57 -23.25
C PHE A 25 8.77 4.24 -22.70
N LYS A 26 7.69 3.46 -22.54
CA LYS A 26 6.49 3.93 -21.85
C LYS A 26 6.63 3.64 -20.35
N VAL A 27 6.68 4.70 -19.56
CA VAL A 27 6.71 4.60 -18.10
C VAL A 27 5.43 3.94 -17.63
N GLU A 28 5.58 2.96 -16.77
CA GLU A 28 4.48 2.25 -16.12
C GLU A 28 3.88 3.11 -15.00
N SER A 29 2.60 2.93 -14.71
CA SER A 29 1.95 3.53 -13.54
C SER A 29 2.51 2.97 -12.24
N ASP A 30 2.42 3.74 -11.16
CA ASP A 30 3.00 3.41 -9.86
C ASP A 30 2.18 2.35 -9.11
N TRP A 31 2.83 1.22 -8.81
CA TRP A 31 2.22 0.12 -8.07
C TRP A 31 2.03 0.42 -6.58
N SER A 32 2.89 1.26 -5.97
CA SER A 32 2.66 1.73 -4.60
C SER A 32 1.37 2.56 -4.53
N GLY A 33 1.19 3.49 -5.48
CA GLY A 33 -0.04 4.28 -5.59
C GLY A 33 -1.27 3.43 -5.87
N ALA A 34 -1.13 2.37 -6.67
CA ALA A 34 -2.20 1.42 -6.96
C ALA A 34 -2.65 0.65 -5.71
N SER A 35 -1.74 0.32 -4.79
CA SER A 35 -2.00 -0.52 -3.61
C SER A 35 -3.14 0.02 -2.73
N TYR A 36 -3.30 1.33 -2.65
CA TYR A 36 -4.38 1.96 -1.86
C TYR A 36 -5.77 1.68 -2.43
N TRP A 37 -5.89 1.53 -3.74
CA TRP A 37 -7.16 1.17 -4.41
C TRP A 37 -7.49 -0.30 -4.25
N PHE A 38 -6.49 -1.18 -4.21
CA PHE A 38 -6.68 -2.58 -3.82
C PHE A 38 -7.21 -2.65 -2.39
N SER A 39 -6.60 -1.93 -1.45
CA SER A 39 -7.00 -1.86 -0.05
C SER A 39 -8.42 -1.32 0.10
N LEU A 40 -8.73 -0.19 -0.56
CA LEU A 40 -10.07 0.39 -0.53
C LEU A 40 -11.13 -0.62 -0.99
N LEU A 41 -10.89 -1.28 -2.14
CA LEU A 41 -11.83 -2.27 -2.65
C LEU A 41 -11.98 -3.46 -1.71
N ALA A 42 -10.89 -3.95 -1.10
CA ALA A 42 -10.96 -5.05 -0.14
C ALA A 42 -11.82 -4.69 1.07
N CYS A 43 -11.68 -3.47 1.60
CA CYS A 43 -12.41 -2.98 2.76
C CYS A 43 -13.86 -2.55 2.46
N ALA A 44 -14.17 -2.18 1.21
CA ALA A 44 -15.53 -1.81 0.79
C ALA A 44 -16.46 -3.04 0.72
N ASP A 45 -17.75 -2.84 0.83
CA ASP A 45 -18.73 -3.92 0.76
C ASP A 45 -18.89 -4.46 -0.67
N SER A 46 -18.79 -3.59 -1.67
CA SER A 46 -18.88 -3.94 -3.09
C SER A 46 -18.11 -2.94 -3.96
N GLY A 47 -17.90 -3.28 -5.22
CA GLY A 47 -17.29 -2.38 -6.19
C GLY A 47 -16.39 -3.10 -7.18
N THR A 48 -15.89 -2.32 -8.13
CA THR A 48 -14.83 -2.70 -9.08
C THR A 48 -14.01 -1.47 -9.40
N PHE A 49 -12.70 -1.66 -9.61
CA PHE A 49 -11.81 -0.62 -10.12
C PHE A 49 -11.13 -1.09 -11.39
N PHE A 50 -10.90 -0.17 -12.30
CA PHE A 50 -9.97 -0.37 -13.41
C PHE A 50 -8.83 0.63 -13.27
N LEU A 51 -7.62 0.10 -13.03
CA LEU A 51 -6.41 0.88 -12.83
C LEU A 51 -5.57 0.83 -14.11
N GLU A 52 -5.44 1.98 -14.77
CA GLU A 52 -4.74 2.08 -16.05
C GLU A 52 -3.22 2.11 -15.89
N GLY A 53 -2.50 1.66 -16.93
CA GLY A 53 -1.05 1.79 -17.05
C GLY A 53 -0.23 0.81 -16.24
N LEU A 54 -0.85 -0.08 -15.47
CA LEU A 54 -0.19 -1.16 -14.73
C LEU A 54 0.05 -2.37 -15.65
N LYS A 55 1.23 -3.00 -15.51
CA LYS A 55 1.64 -4.13 -16.36
C LYS A 55 1.71 -5.42 -15.53
N GLU A 56 1.29 -6.52 -16.12
CA GLU A 56 1.35 -7.85 -15.51
C GLU A 56 2.78 -8.27 -15.16
N ASN A 57 3.72 -8.00 -16.07
CA ASN A 57 5.15 -8.31 -15.87
C ASN A 57 5.91 -7.05 -15.46
N SER A 58 5.52 -6.44 -14.34
CA SER A 58 6.16 -5.25 -13.81
C SER A 58 7.52 -5.56 -13.17
N LEU A 59 8.44 -4.60 -13.30
CA LEU A 59 9.73 -4.61 -12.57
C LEU A 59 9.63 -3.91 -11.21
N GLN A 60 8.49 -3.29 -10.89
CA GLN A 60 8.27 -2.66 -9.60
C GLN A 60 7.98 -3.75 -8.56
N GLY A 61 8.71 -3.75 -7.43
CA GLY A 61 8.52 -4.72 -6.34
C GLY A 61 7.09 -4.74 -5.81
N ASP A 62 6.45 -3.57 -5.76
CA ASP A 62 5.09 -3.39 -5.25
C ASP A 62 3.99 -4.01 -6.14
N SER A 63 4.33 -4.51 -7.35
CA SER A 63 3.41 -5.34 -8.14
C SER A 63 2.99 -6.63 -7.42
N LYS A 64 3.72 -7.04 -6.38
CA LYS A 64 3.36 -8.13 -5.45
C LYS A 64 2.02 -7.90 -4.76
N ILE A 65 1.49 -6.67 -4.75
CA ILE A 65 0.15 -6.39 -4.23
C ILE A 65 -0.93 -7.28 -4.86
N VAL A 66 -0.79 -7.66 -6.13
CA VAL A 66 -1.73 -8.54 -6.84
C VAL A 66 -1.83 -9.90 -6.15
N GLU A 67 -0.68 -10.50 -5.83
CA GLU A 67 -0.58 -11.79 -5.15
C GLU A 67 -1.13 -11.69 -3.72
N ILE A 68 -0.66 -10.71 -2.94
CA ILE A 68 -1.07 -10.52 -1.55
C ILE A 68 -2.59 -10.31 -1.46
N MET A 69 -3.13 -9.42 -2.27
CA MET A 69 -4.54 -9.06 -2.22
C MET A 69 -5.47 -10.15 -2.78
N SER A 70 -4.94 -11.13 -3.51
CA SER A 70 -5.71 -12.30 -3.88
C SER A 70 -6.15 -13.11 -2.64
N HIS A 71 -5.33 -13.16 -1.60
CA HIS A 71 -5.66 -13.75 -0.30
C HIS A 71 -6.67 -12.91 0.50
N LEU A 72 -6.65 -11.60 0.29
CA LEU A 72 -7.52 -10.63 0.98
C LEU A 72 -8.80 -10.27 0.19
N GLY A 73 -9.17 -11.11 -0.77
CA GLY A 73 -10.46 -11.03 -1.45
C GLY A 73 -10.50 -10.12 -2.66
N ILE A 74 -9.36 -9.90 -3.36
CA ILE A 74 -9.31 -9.15 -4.60
C ILE A 74 -8.83 -10.03 -5.76
N LYS A 75 -9.69 -10.20 -6.76
CA LYS A 75 -9.33 -10.77 -8.05
C LYS A 75 -8.81 -9.68 -8.98
N SER A 76 -7.64 -9.89 -9.55
CA SER A 76 -7.02 -9.02 -10.55
C SER A 76 -7.06 -9.65 -11.93
N THR A 77 -7.47 -8.89 -12.93
CA THR A 77 -7.50 -9.34 -14.33
C THR A 77 -6.84 -8.29 -15.22
N PHE A 78 -5.69 -8.62 -15.80
CA PHE A 78 -4.98 -7.72 -16.70
C PHE A 78 -5.68 -7.69 -18.06
N LYS A 79 -6.03 -6.49 -18.53
CA LYS A 79 -6.66 -6.25 -19.82
C LYS A 79 -6.57 -4.77 -20.22
N ASN A 80 -6.67 -4.47 -21.50
CA ASN A 80 -6.79 -3.10 -22.03
C ASN A 80 -5.73 -2.11 -21.49
N GLY A 81 -4.50 -2.59 -21.22
CA GLY A 81 -3.41 -1.74 -20.73
C GLY A 81 -3.50 -1.33 -19.25
N GLY A 82 -4.21 -2.10 -18.45
CA GLY A 82 -4.35 -1.92 -17.01
C GLY A 82 -4.80 -3.19 -16.31
N VAL A 83 -5.27 -3.05 -15.07
CA VAL A 83 -5.78 -4.15 -14.25
C VAL A 83 -7.20 -3.85 -13.78
N LEU A 84 -8.11 -4.80 -14.00
CA LEU A 84 -9.46 -4.80 -13.43
C LEU A 84 -9.41 -5.50 -12.09
N LEU A 85 -9.86 -4.81 -11.03
CA LEU A 85 -10.01 -5.32 -9.69
C LEU A 85 -11.47 -5.64 -9.40
N GLN A 86 -11.72 -6.82 -8.87
CA GLN A 86 -13.06 -7.27 -8.47
C GLN A 86 -12.98 -7.97 -7.12
N LYS A 87 -14.04 -7.90 -6.34
CA LYS A 87 -14.12 -8.68 -5.10
C LYS A 87 -14.25 -10.17 -5.38
N GLN A 88 -13.63 -10.96 -4.52
CA GLN A 88 -13.79 -12.41 -4.45
C GLN A 88 -13.83 -12.86 -2.98
N GLN A 89 -13.95 -14.15 -2.74
CA GLN A 89 -13.89 -14.70 -1.39
C GLN A 89 -12.50 -14.50 -0.77
N VAL A 90 -12.46 -14.07 0.49
CA VAL A 90 -11.23 -13.98 1.29
C VAL A 90 -10.78 -15.38 1.66
N SER A 91 -9.53 -15.72 1.39
CA SER A 91 -8.91 -17.00 1.80
C SER A 91 -8.07 -16.86 3.08
N GLY A 92 -7.70 -15.63 3.42
CA GLY A 92 -6.85 -15.28 4.55
C GLY A 92 -5.37 -15.13 4.17
N LEU A 93 -4.68 -14.21 4.82
CA LEU A 93 -3.25 -13.97 4.69
C LEU A 93 -2.58 -14.34 6.02
N GLU A 94 -1.91 -15.48 6.08
CA GLU A 94 -1.25 -15.94 7.31
C GLU A 94 0.05 -15.15 7.57
N SER A 95 0.88 -14.99 6.54
CA SER A 95 2.14 -14.27 6.65
C SER A 95 2.60 -13.70 5.32
N TRP A 96 3.46 -12.67 5.38
CA TRP A 96 4.14 -12.11 4.21
C TRP A 96 5.51 -11.54 4.56
N ASP A 97 6.48 -11.75 3.66
CA ASP A 97 7.81 -11.14 3.72
C ASP A 97 7.86 -9.92 2.78
N PHE A 98 8.03 -8.74 3.37
CA PHE A 98 8.07 -7.45 2.67
C PHE A 98 9.48 -7.02 2.22
N THR A 99 10.50 -7.86 2.35
CA THR A 99 11.88 -7.51 1.98
C THR A 99 11.98 -6.90 0.57
N HIS A 100 11.19 -7.40 -0.38
CA HIS A 100 11.20 -6.92 -1.77
C HIS A 100 10.07 -5.95 -2.13
N CYS A 101 9.17 -5.65 -1.20
CA CYS A 101 8.05 -4.71 -1.38
C CYS A 101 7.71 -3.99 -0.06
N PRO A 102 8.70 -3.37 0.63
CA PRO A 102 8.50 -2.81 1.97
C PRO A 102 7.46 -1.70 2.00
N ASP A 103 7.29 -0.98 0.91
CA ASP A 103 6.34 0.13 0.80
C ASP A 103 4.87 -0.33 0.79
N LEU A 104 4.60 -1.61 0.59
CA LEU A 104 3.25 -2.19 0.73
C LEU A 104 2.85 -2.48 2.19
N ALA A 105 3.81 -2.58 3.10
CA ALA A 105 3.55 -3.05 4.46
C ALA A 105 2.55 -2.19 5.23
N GLN A 106 2.61 -0.84 5.07
CA GLN A 106 1.65 0.06 5.72
C GLN A 106 0.23 -0.19 5.21
N THR A 107 0.05 -0.28 3.89
CA THR A 107 -1.25 -0.59 3.27
C THR A 107 -1.79 -1.91 3.77
N LEU A 108 -0.93 -2.96 3.83
CA LEU A 108 -1.37 -4.29 4.23
C LEU A 108 -1.67 -4.39 5.73
N ALA A 109 -0.90 -3.72 6.60
CA ALA A 109 -1.17 -3.69 8.04
C ALA A 109 -2.57 -3.11 8.32
N VAL A 110 -2.90 -1.97 7.70
CA VAL A 110 -4.21 -1.34 7.85
C VAL A 110 -5.31 -2.20 7.23
N THR A 111 -5.09 -2.76 6.03
CA THR A 111 -6.07 -3.64 5.37
C THR A 111 -6.38 -4.88 6.23
N CYS A 112 -5.35 -5.58 6.72
CA CYS A 112 -5.51 -6.76 7.58
C CYS A 112 -6.27 -6.39 8.87
N ALA A 113 -5.91 -5.26 9.50
CA ALA A 113 -6.58 -4.78 10.70
C ALA A 113 -8.09 -4.53 10.49
N ILE A 114 -8.47 -3.93 9.36
CA ILE A 114 -9.88 -3.66 9.01
C ILE A 114 -10.64 -4.93 8.66
N LEU A 115 -9.99 -5.89 7.95
CA LEU A 115 -10.62 -7.13 7.49
C LEU A 115 -10.67 -8.23 8.55
N GLY A 116 -10.17 -7.98 9.76
CA GLY A 116 -10.14 -9.01 10.81
C GLY A 116 -9.08 -10.09 10.58
N GLN A 117 -8.03 -9.80 9.80
CA GLN A 117 -6.97 -10.76 9.47
C GLN A 117 -5.81 -10.66 10.47
N ASN A 118 -5.53 -11.77 11.14
CA ASN A 118 -4.36 -11.91 12.00
C ASN A 118 -3.18 -12.44 11.16
N SER A 119 -2.25 -11.56 10.82
CA SER A 119 -1.17 -11.86 9.85
C SER A 119 0.21 -11.59 10.43
N ILE A 120 1.21 -12.37 10.03
CA ILE A 120 2.60 -12.21 10.42
C ILE A 120 3.38 -11.52 9.30
N PHE A 121 4.08 -10.44 9.64
CA PHE A 121 4.87 -9.63 8.72
C PHE A 121 6.36 -9.68 9.07
N THR A 122 7.21 -9.85 8.06
CA THR A 122 8.67 -9.79 8.14
C THR A 122 9.24 -8.88 7.05
N GLY A 123 10.55 -8.60 7.08
CA GLY A 123 11.20 -7.75 6.09
C GLY A 123 10.83 -6.27 6.22
N LEU A 124 10.57 -5.81 7.46
CA LEU A 124 10.12 -4.44 7.74
C LEU A 124 11.24 -3.52 8.24
N GLU A 125 12.48 -3.98 8.35
CA GLU A 125 13.60 -3.27 8.99
C GLU A 125 13.81 -1.88 8.36
N SER A 126 13.69 -1.80 7.03
CA SER A 126 13.86 -0.53 6.30
C SER A 126 12.79 0.52 6.63
N LEU A 127 11.64 0.13 7.20
CA LEU A 127 10.56 1.07 7.55
C LEU A 127 10.90 1.96 8.73
N ARG A 128 11.86 1.58 9.56
CA ARG A 128 12.31 2.37 10.72
C ARG A 128 13.11 3.61 10.32
N ILE A 129 13.64 3.66 9.09
CA ILE A 129 14.55 4.71 8.60
C ILE A 129 14.04 5.38 7.31
N LYS A 130 12.73 5.47 7.14
CA LYS A 130 12.08 6.18 6.02
C LYS A 130 11.81 7.66 6.37
N GLU A 131 10.77 8.27 5.81
CA GLU A 131 10.34 9.64 6.13
C GLU A 131 10.06 9.84 7.63
N THR A 132 9.58 8.78 8.27
CA THR A 132 9.38 8.65 9.72
C THR A 132 9.74 7.22 10.12
N ASP A 133 9.79 6.91 11.41
CA ASP A 133 9.71 5.51 11.86
C ASP A 133 8.28 5.00 11.61
N ARG A 134 8.10 4.39 10.43
CA ARG A 134 6.79 3.89 9.97
C ARG A 134 6.24 2.78 10.83
N ILE A 135 7.10 1.99 11.48
CA ILE A 135 6.65 0.94 12.41
C ILE A 135 6.01 1.61 13.62
N HIS A 136 6.71 2.57 14.23
CA HIS A 136 6.16 3.31 15.37
C HIS A 136 4.87 4.04 15.00
N ALA A 137 4.84 4.73 13.86
CA ALA A 137 3.64 5.41 13.36
C ALA A 137 2.46 4.44 13.19
N LEU A 138 2.66 3.28 12.54
CA LEU A 138 1.63 2.25 12.39
C LEU A 138 1.11 1.76 13.73
N GLN A 139 1.98 1.50 14.71
CA GLN A 139 1.60 1.05 16.05
C GLN A 139 0.69 2.07 16.74
N GLN A 140 1.04 3.37 16.67
CA GLN A 140 0.25 4.43 17.27
C GLN A 140 -1.12 4.60 16.59
N GLU A 141 -1.15 4.58 15.25
CA GLU A 141 -2.38 4.85 14.52
C GLU A 141 -3.35 3.65 14.52
N LEU A 142 -2.85 2.42 14.46
CA LEU A 142 -3.67 1.20 14.57
C LEU A 142 -4.36 1.11 15.94
N ALA A 143 -3.66 1.49 17.02
CA ALA A 143 -4.22 1.47 18.38
C ALA A 143 -5.47 2.35 18.52
N LYS A 144 -5.60 3.43 17.73
CA LYS A 144 -6.75 4.36 17.79
C LYS A 144 -8.08 3.70 17.39
N PHE A 145 -8.04 2.59 16.67
CA PHE A 145 -9.23 1.81 16.34
C PHE A 145 -9.15 0.35 16.83
N ASN A 146 -8.46 0.14 17.95
CA ASN A 146 -8.36 -1.13 18.67
C ASN A 146 -7.69 -2.26 17.88
N ALA A 147 -6.78 -1.93 16.98
CA ALA A 147 -5.89 -2.87 16.30
C ALA A 147 -4.45 -2.68 16.79
N GLU A 148 -3.60 -3.66 16.58
CA GLU A 148 -2.21 -3.60 17.03
C GLU A 148 -1.27 -4.15 15.95
N LEU A 149 -0.09 -3.53 15.80
CA LEU A 149 1.07 -4.10 15.13
C LEU A 149 2.10 -4.48 16.19
N LYS A 150 2.07 -5.74 16.64
CA LYS A 150 2.88 -6.23 17.75
C LYS A 150 4.18 -6.85 17.26
N GLU A 151 5.31 -6.38 17.75
CA GLU A 151 6.58 -7.08 17.55
C GLU A 151 6.64 -8.31 18.48
N ILE A 152 6.55 -9.51 17.89
CA ILE A 152 6.51 -10.79 18.61
C ILE A 152 7.88 -11.46 18.73
N LYS A 153 8.81 -11.08 17.87
CA LYS A 153 10.24 -11.39 17.88
C LYS A 153 10.97 -10.24 17.19
N PRO A 154 12.29 -10.07 17.33
CA PRO A 154 13.03 -9.05 16.58
C PRO A 154 12.68 -9.08 15.09
N ASP A 155 12.20 -7.95 14.55
CA ASP A 155 11.78 -7.74 13.15
C ASP A 155 10.69 -8.70 12.63
N VAL A 156 9.93 -9.34 13.53
CA VAL A 156 8.74 -10.14 13.21
C VAL A 156 7.52 -9.52 13.87
N PHE A 157 6.59 -9.07 13.07
CA PHE A 157 5.41 -8.34 13.52
C PHE A 157 4.14 -9.12 13.28
N GLN A 158 3.21 -9.03 14.22
CA GLN A 158 1.87 -9.59 14.11
C GLN A 158 0.86 -8.45 14.03
N VAL A 159 0.04 -8.46 13.00
CA VAL A 159 -1.15 -7.61 12.94
C VAL A 159 -2.25 -8.28 13.76
N ILE A 160 -2.68 -7.63 14.83
CA ILE A 160 -3.84 -8.05 15.63
C ILE A 160 -5.01 -7.15 15.21
N PRO A 161 -6.06 -7.72 14.60
CA PRO A 161 -7.13 -6.94 14.00
C PRO A 161 -8.04 -6.30 15.06
N SER A 162 -8.73 -5.24 14.65
CA SER A 162 -9.79 -4.64 15.46
C SER A 162 -11.00 -5.56 15.58
N VAL A 163 -11.56 -5.64 16.78
CA VAL A 163 -12.83 -6.33 17.04
C VAL A 163 -14.00 -5.35 17.11
N THR A 164 -13.73 -4.06 17.31
CA THR A 164 -14.72 -2.99 17.40
C THR A 164 -14.21 -1.72 16.76
N MET A 165 -15.02 -1.08 15.94
CA MET A 165 -14.66 0.16 15.27
C MET A 165 -15.25 1.36 16.01
N PRO A 166 -14.44 2.38 16.37
CA PRO A 166 -14.98 3.62 16.95
C PRO A 166 -15.79 4.40 15.91
N LYS A 167 -16.61 5.35 16.34
CA LYS A 167 -17.45 6.16 15.44
C LYS A 167 -16.63 7.12 14.58
N GLN A 168 -15.48 7.54 15.08
CA GLN A 168 -14.55 8.43 14.37
C GLN A 168 -13.11 8.14 14.80
N VAL A 169 -12.15 8.41 13.91
CA VAL A 169 -10.71 8.25 14.18
C VAL A 169 -9.96 9.45 13.62
N GLN A 170 -9.06 10.01 14.41
CA GLN A 170 -8.12 11.02 13.93
C GLN A 170 -6.76 10.39 13.66
N ILE A 171 -6.28 10.48 12.42
CA ILE A 171 -5.01 9.92 11.94
C ILE A 171 -3.98 11.05 11.86
N HIS A 172 -2.85 10.87 12.56
CA HIS A 172 -1.65 11.67 12.36
C HIS A 172 -0.88 11.13 11.15
N THR A 173 -0.40 12.02 10.32
CA THR A 173 0.23 11.64 9.05
C THR A 173 1.76 11.56 9.15
N TYR A 174 2.37 12.09 10.21
CA TYR A 174 3.82 12.05 10.45
C TYR A 174 4.65 12.60 9.28
N GLU A 175 4.12 13.60 8.57
CA GLU A 175 4.72 14.15 7.35
C GLU A 175 4.97 13.08 6.25
N ASP A 176 4.31 11.93 6.37
CA ASP A 176 4.44 10.79 5.45
C ASP A 176 3.14 10.57 4.67
N HIS A 177 3.23 10.76 3.36
CA HIS A 177 2.11 10.56 2.42
C HIS A 177 1.52 9.14 2.48
N ARG A 178 2.35 8.12 2.78
CA ARG A 178 1.89 6.74 2.87
C ARG A 178 1.01 6.51 4.10
N MET A 179 1.25 7.23 5.20
CA MET A 179 0.37 7.16 6.38
C MET A 179 -1.03 7.65 6.02
N ALA A 180 -1.16 8.82 5.37
CA ALA A 180 -2.46 9.31 4.95
C ALA A 180 -3.18 8.32 4.00
N MET A 181 -2.47 7.84 2.97
CA MET A 181 -3.07 7.01 1.93
C MET A 181 -3.39 5.58 2.41
N ALA A 182 -2.54 4.98 3.27
CA ALA A 182 -2.78 3.64 3.80
C ALA A 182 -3.98 3.58 4.75
N PHE A 183 -4.25 4.67 5.51
CA PHE A 183 -5.39 4.73 6.44
C PHE A 183 -6.70 5.19 5.78
N MET A 184 -6.68 5.70 4.55
CA MET A 184 -7.90 6.12 3.84
C MET A 184 -8.97 5.02 3.75
N PRO A 185 -8.65 3.72 3.51
CA PRO A 185 -9.66 2.67 3.44
C PRO A 185 -10.47 2.49 4.74
N LEU A 186 -9.99 2.98 5.88
CA LEU A 186 -10.73 2.99 7.14
C LEU A 186 -12.05 3.77 7.03
N ALA A 187 -12.13 4.75 6.09
CA ALA A 187 -13.35 5.49 5.80
C ALA A 187 -14.52 4.62 5.27
N THR A 188 -14.28 3.37 4.92
CA THR A 188 -15.35 2.40 4.60
C THR A 188 -16.07 1.90 5.86
N LYS A 189 -15.52 2.12 7.04
CA LYS A 189 -16.02 1.58 8.32
C LYS A 189 -16.35 2.66 9.36
N THR A 190 -15.72 3.83 9.28
CA THR A 190 -15.87 4.90 10.26
C THR A 190 -15.52 6.25 9.65
N GLU A 191 -15.88 7.34 10.33
CA GLU A 191 -15.44 8.68 9.97
C GLU A 191 -13.94 8.87 10.30
N VAL A 192 -13.17 9.39 9.34
CA VAL A 192 -11.72 9.53 9.48
C VAL A 192 -11.29 10.97 9.26
N PHE A 193 -10.53 11.52 10.21
CA PHE A 193 -9.93 12.85 10.14
C PHE A 193 -8.43 12.73 9.93
N PHE A 194 -7.88 13.39 8.94
CA PHE A 194 -6.43 13.45 8.71
C PHE A 194 -5.89 14.80 9.15
N GLU A 195 -4.86 14.79 10.00
CA GLU A 195 -4.25 16.01 10.55
C GLU A 195 -3.64 16.89 9.45
N ASP A 196 -2.84 16.32 8.58
CA ASP A 196 -2.29 16.98 7.39
C ASP A 196 -2.58 16.16 6.13
N PRO A 197 -3.73 16.41 5.47
CA PRO A 197 -4.08 15.70 4.25
C PRO A 197 -3.21 16.12 3.04
N ALA A 198 -2.45 17.23 3.13
CA ALA A 198 -1.64 17.73 2.03
C ALA A 198 -0.35 16.92 1.81
N VAL A 199 0.06 16.08 2.77
CA VAL A 199 1.25 15.21 2.63
C VAL A 199 1.20 14.31 1.39
N VAL A 200 0.00 13.96 0.90
CA VAL A 200 -0.18 13.14 -0.31
C VAL A 200 0.36 13.82 -1.58
N ASN A 201 0.48 15.15 -1.58
CA ASN A 201 0.97 15.91 -2.74
C ASN A 201 2.42 15.56 -3.11
N LYS A 202 3.19 14.97 -2.18
CA LYS A 202 4.55 14.49 -2.42
C LYS A 202 4.62 13.43 -3.52
N SER A 203 3.63 12.55 -3.62
CA SER A 203 3.64 11.42 -4.57
C SER A 203 2.34 11.24 -5.33
N TYR A 204 1.21 11.70 -4.80
CA TYR A 204 -0.11 11.51 -5.42
C TYR A 204 -1.01 12.76 -5.25
N PRO A 205 -0.73 13.87 -5.95
CA PRO A 205 -1.46 15.14 -5.76
C PRO A 205 -2.97 15.05 -6.00
N SER A 206 -3.43 14.11 -6.83
CA SER A 206 -4.85 13.91 -7.13
C SER A 206 -5.54 12.90 -6.21
N PHE A 207 -4.88 12.42 -5.15
CA PHE A 207 -5.38 11.32 -4.32
C PHE A 207 -6.79 11.57 -3.78
N TRP A 208 -7.02 12.67 -3.08
CA TRP A 208 -8.34 12.98 -2.50
C TRP A 208 -9.42 13.21 -3.56
N LYS A 209 -9.06 13.78 -4.71
CA LYS A 209 -9.97 13.88 -5.85
C LYS A 209 -10.39 12.48 -6.33
N HIS A 210 -9.45 11.55 -6.42
CA HIS A 210 -9.76 10.18 -6.82
C HIS A 210 -10.55 9.42 -5.75
N CYS A 211 -10.36 9.71 -4.45
CA CYS A 211 -11.21 9.17 -3.39
C CYS A 211 -12.68 9.56 -3.59
N ASN A 212 -12.95 10.85 -3.87
CA ASN A 212 -14.30 11.31 -4.17
C ASN A 212 -14.91 10.61 -5.39
N LEU A 213 -14.14 10.39 -6.47
CA LEU A 213 -14.59 9.64 -7.64
C LEU A 213 -14.88 8.17 -7.33
N ALA A 214 -14.18 7.60 -6.35
CA ALA A 214 -14.38 6.24 -5.87
C ALA A 214 -15.52 6.10 -4.85
N GLY A 215 -16.21 7.20 -4.51
CA GLY A 215 -17.35 7.20 -3.59
C GLY A 215 -17.00 7.46 -2.12
N ILE A 216 -15.74 7.80 -1.82
CA ILE A 216 -15.34 8.26 -0.48
C ILE A 216 -15.45 9.79 -0.47
N SER A 217 -16.47 10.31 0.19
CA SER A 217 -16.65 11.76 0.34
C SER A 217 -15.54 12.35 1.20
N THR A 218 -14.87 13.37 0.67
CA THR A 218 -13.81 14.08 1.39
C THR A 218 -14.14 15.57 1.44
N GLU A 219 -14.01 16.18 2.62
CA GLU A 219 -14.19 17.60 2.81
C GLU A 219 -13.05 18.19 3.65
N LYS A 220 -12.75 19.44 3.44
CA LYS A 220 -11.78 20.18 4.26
C LYS A 220 -12.52 20.80 5.43
N ILE A 221 -12.15 20.42 6.64
CA ILE A 221 -12.64 21.05 7.86
C ILE A 221 -11.81 22.31 8.13
N ALA A 222 -12.48 23.42 8.38
CA ALA A 222 -11.86 24.72 8.64
C ALA A 222 -11.16 24.74 10.00
#